data_2e48e49c951fa558c7f9f6217a872541
#
_entry.id   2e48e49c951fa558c7f9f6217a872541
#
_cell.length_a   1.000
_cell.length_b   1.000
_cell.length_c   1.000
_cell.angle_alpha   90.00
_cell.angle_beta   90.00
_cell.angle_gamma   90.00
#
_symmetry.space_group_name_H-M   'P 1'
#
loop_
_entity.id
_entity.type
_entity.pdbx_description
1 polymer ?
#
loop_
_entity_poly.entity_id
_entity_poly.type
_entity_poly.pdbx_seq_one_letter_code
_entity_poly.pdbx_strand_id
1 'polypeptide(L)'
;SRLAELEMSEAQLVTLASIVQAEAREVTEMPSISAVYHNRLRDGWLLQADPTVLYALGGPRSRLLYAAIDSVADSPYNTYSQRGLPPGPIGAPGEAAIDAALHPTQEDFMYFVARPDGSHHFTRTLAEHNRAKADARRAWDRLAAGIDGSDGSSPDPR
;
A
#
# COMPACT_ATOMS: atom_id res chain seq x y z
N SER A 1 -22.82 -13.98 6.24
CA SER A 1 -22.50 -12.90 5.32
C SER A 1 -21.00 -12.84 5.08
N ARG A 2 -20.56 -12.20 4.00
CA ARG A 2 -19.14 -12.08 3.69
C ARG A 2 -18.37 -11.31 4.77
N LEU A 3 -18.98 -10.29 5.37
CA LEU A 3 -18.36 -9.56 6.49
C LEU A 3 -18.11 -10.48 7.69
N ALA A 4 -19.05 -11.35 7.99
CA ALA A 4 -18.89 -12.30 9.10
C ALA A 4 -17.75 -13.30 8.82
N GLU A 5 -17.62 -13.77 7.57
CA GLU A 5 -16.51 -14.65 7.16
C GLU A 5 -15.16 -13.96 7.30
N LEU A 6 -15.10 -12.66 7.05
CA LEU A 6 -13.88 -11.86 7.18
C LEU A 6 -13.63 -11.38 8.60
N GLU A 7 -14.57 -11.60 9.50
CA GLU A 7 -14.52 -11.10 10.88
C GLU A 7 -14.34 -9.57 10.93
N MET A 8 -15.02 -8.87 10.03
CA MET A 8 -14.96 -7.41 9.90
C MET A 8 -16.31 -6.76 10.06
N SER A 9 -16.31 -5.57 10.66
CA SER A 9 -17.45 -4.67 10.61
C SER A 9 -17.49 -3.96 9.26
N GLU A 10 -18.63 -3.37 8.94
CA GLU A 10 -18.78 -2.54 7.74
C GLU A 10 -17.80 -1.37 7.73
N ALA A 11 -17.65 -0.71 8.90
CA ALA A 11 -16.70 0.41 9.04
C ALA A 11 -15.24 -0.02 8.78
N GLN A 12 -14.85 -1.19 9.27
CA GLN A 12 -13.52 -1.74 9.03
C GLN A 12 -13.31 -2.08 7.57
N LEU A 13 -14.33 -2.62 6.91
CA LEU A 13 -14.25 -2.93 5.49
C LEU A 13 -14.04 -1.66 4.65
N VAL A 14 -14.81 -0.62 4.93
CA VAL A 14 -14.69 0.66 4.21
C VAL A 14 -13.31 1.29 4.46
N THR A 15 -12.81 1.19 5.69
CA THR A 15 -11.47 1.65 6.03
C THR A 15 -10.41 0.93 5.21
N LEU A 16 -10.45 -0.41 5.16
CA LEU A 16 -9.52 -1.21 4.34
C LEU A 16 -9.65 -0.85 2.86
N ALA A 17 -10.87 -0.75 2.36
CA ALA A 17 -11.10 -0.39 0.96
C ALA A 17 -10.51 0.98 0.61
N SER A 18 -10.56 1.94 1.55
CA SER A 18 -9.98 3.26 1.33
C SER A 18 -8.44 3.20 1.20
N ILE A 19 -7.81 2.30 1.93
CA ILE A 19 -6.35 2.09 1.85
C ILE A 19 -6.00 1.44 0.51
N VAL A 20 -6.74 0.40 0.11
CA VAL A 20 -6.55 -0.26 -1.19
C VAL A 20 -6.73 0.74 -2.34
N GLN A 21 -7.75 1.58 -2.26
CA GLN A 21 -8.03 2.62 -3.26
C GLN A 21 -6.84 3.59 -3.40
N ALA A 22 -6.29 4.01 -2.27
CA ALA A 22 -5.17 4.97 -2.26
C ALA A 22 -3.86 4.34 -2.75
N GLU A 23 -3.66 3.05 -2.52
CA GLU A 23 -2.43 2.34 -2.88
C GLU A 23 -2.40 1.91 -4.34
N ALA A 24 -3.52 1.45 -4.88
CA ALA A 24 -3.58 0.88 -6.21
C ALA A 24 -3.51 1.94 -7.31
N ARG A 25 -2.68 1.70 -8.32
CA ARG A 25 -2.69 2.48 -9.56
C ARG A 25 -3.46 1.75 -10.67
N GLU A 26 -3.53 0.42 -10.56
CA GLU A 26 -4.26 -0.43 -11.49
C GLU A 26 -5.37 -1.17 -10.75
N VAL A 27 -6.59 -1.06 -11.25
CA VAL A 27 -7.78 -1.67 -10.64
C VAL A 27 -7.61 -3.19 -10.55
N THR A 28 -6.99 -3.79 -11.55
CA THR A 28 -6.79 -5.25 -11.63
C THR A 28 -5.91 -5.79 -10.50
N GLU A 29 -5.10 -4.95 -9.86
CA GLU A 29 -4.23 -5.35 -8.74
C GLU A 29 -4.87 -5.16 -7.37
N MET A 30 -6.01 -4.51 -7.30
CA MET A 30 -6.67 -4.25 -6.00
C MET A 30 -6.92 -5.50 -5.17
N PRO A 31 -7.39 -6.63 -5.74
CA PRO A 31 -7.56 -7.86 -4.95
C PRO A 31 -6.26 -8.41 -4.36
N SER A 32 -5.13 -8.28 -5.07
CA SER A 32 -3.83 -8.73 -4.57
C SER A 32 -3.29 -7.80 -3.48
N ILE A 33 -3.47 -6.50 -3.62
CA ILE A 33 -3.13 -5.52 -2.59
C ILE A 33 -3.96 -5.80 -1.33
N SER A 34 -5.26 -6.02 -1.50
CA SER A 34 -6.16 -6.39 -0.41
C SER A 34 -5.69 -7.66 0.30
N ALA A 35 -5.23 -8.67 -0.45
CA ALA A 35 -4.73 -9.92 0.11
C ALA A 35 -3.55 -9.69 1.06
N VAL A 36 -2.61 -8.81 0.70
CA VAL A 36 -1.47 -8.48 1.56
C VAL A 36 -1.97 -7.92 2.89
N TYR A 37 -2.89 -6.96 2.87
CA TYR A 37 -3.40 -6.36 4.10
C TYR A 37 -4.21 -7.34 4.94
N HIS A 38 -5.06 -8.16 4.32
CA HIS A 38 -5.79 -9.23 5.04
C HIS A 38 -4.82 -10.20 5.71
N ASN A 39 -3.77 -10.63 4.98
CA ASN A 39 -2.78 -11.56 5.51
C ASN A 39 -2.03 -10.96 6.69
N ARG A 40 -1.64 -9.68 6.60
CA ARG A 40 -0.97 -8.98 7.69
C ARG A 40 -1.88 -8.82 8.91
N LEU A 41 -3.15 -8.47 8.70
CA LEU A 41 -4.12 -8.37 9.79
C LEU A 41 -4.29 -9.71 10.50
N ARG A 42 -4.43 -10.79 9.74
CA ARG A 42 -4.57 -12.14 10.28
C ARG A 42 -3.37 -12.53 11.14
N ASP A 43 -2.15 -12.19 10.69
CA ASP A 43 -0.92 -12.59 11.34
C ASP A 43 -0.44 -11.60 12.42
N GLY A 44 -1.20 -10.54 12.67
CA GLY A 44 -0.86 -9.53 13.70
C GLY A 44 0.27 -8.60 13.32
N TRP A 45 0.57 -8.48 12.02
CA TRP A 45 1.61 -7.58 11.52
C TRP A 45 1.10 -6.15 11.42
N LEU A 46 2.01 -5.19 11.53
CA LEU A 46 1.72 -3.80 11.18
C LEU A 46 1.39 -3.73 9.69
N LEU A 47 0.39 -2.93 9.32
CA LEU A 47 0.02 -2.79 7.90
C LEU A 47 1.08 -2.04 7.10
N GLN A 48 1.76 -1.06 7.71
CA GLN A 48 2.80 -0.25 7.07
C GLN A 48 2.34 0.31 5.71
N ALA A 49 1.12 0.84 5.70
CA ALA A 49 0.51 1.41 4.52
C ALA A 49 0.84 2.91 4.43
N ASP A 50 1.68 3.28 3.47
CA ASP A 50 2.09 4.68 3.24
C ASP A 50 0.90 5.65 3.17
N PRO A 51 -0.21 5.33 2.48
CA PRO A 51 -1.35 6.24 2.41
C PRO A 51 -1.91 6.65 3.76
N THR A 52 -1.85 5.80 4.78
CA THR A 52 -2.35 6.14 6.13
C THR A 52 -1.46 7.17 6.81
N VAL A 53 -0.16 7.10 6.58
CA VAL A 53 0.81 8.08 7.11
C VAL A 53 0.63 9.42 6.40
N LEU A 54 0.45 9.40 5.08
CA LEU A 54 0.17 10.62 4.31
C LEU A 54 -1.10 11.31 4.82
N TYR A 55 -2.13 10.52 5.14
CA TYR A 55 -3.36 11.05 5.75
C TYR A 55 -3.06 11.73 7.10
N ALA A 56 -2.26 11.08 7.96
CA ALA A 56 -1.87 11.63 9.26
C ALA A 56 -1.04 12.92 9.13
N LEU A 57 -0.24 13.03 8.06
CA LEU A 57 0.56 14.22 7.76
C LEU A 57 -0.26 15.36 7.13
N GLY A 58 -1.52 15.12 6.78
CA GLY A 58 -2.42 16.11 6.23
C GLY A 58 -2.46 16.22 4.73
N GLY A 59 -1.81 15.33 4.00
CA GLY A 59 -1.89 15.31 2.54
C GLY A 59 -0.71 14.66 1.86
N PRO A 60 -0.72 14.61 0.51
CA PRO A 60 0.30 13.94 -0.26
C PRO A 60 1.65 14.63 -0.17
N ARG A 61 2.72 13.84 -0.32
CA ARG A 61 4.10 14.29 -0.40
C ARG A 61 4.76 13.61 -1.58
N SER A 62 5.73 14.27 -2.21
CA SER A 62 6.49 13.69 -3.31
C SER A 62 7.31 12.48 -2.84
N ARG A 63 7.74 12.48 -1.57
CA ARG A 63 8.54 11.40 -0.98
C ARG A 63 8.19 11.24 0.49
N LEU A 64 7.98 9.99 0.92
CA LEU A 64 7.74 9.68 2.33
C LEU A 64 9.04 9.17 2.96
N LEU A 65 9.64 9.99 3.83
CA LEU A 65 10.87 9.67 4.55
C LEU A 65 10.57 9.10 5.93
N TYR A 66 11.50 8.31 6.47
CA TYR A 66 11.36 7.74 7.82
C TYR A 66 11.16 8.83 8.89
N ALA A 67 11.84 9.96 8.75
CA ALA A 67 11.65 11.08 9.69
C ALA A 67 10.21 11.61 9.67
N ALA A 68 9.58 11.67 8.50
CA ALA A 68 8.18 12.08 8.38
C ALA A 68 7.23 11.05 9.01
N ILE A 69 7.50 9.76 8.80
CA ILE A 69 6.74 8.68 9.41
C ILE A 69 6.84 8.78 10.94
N ASP A 70 8.04 8.97 11.47
CA ASP A 70 8.27 9.09 12.90
C ASP A 70 7.63 10.33 13.51
N SER A 71 7.52 11.42 12.74
CA SER A 71 6.91 12.67 13.20
C SER A 71 5.44 12.53 13.57
N VAL A 72 4.75 11.53 13.03
CA VAL A 72 3.34 11.23 13.32
C VAL A 72 3.17 9.84 13.95
N ALA A 73 4.18 9.37 14.68
CA ALA A 73 4.15 8.04 15.32
C ALA A 73 2.98 7.89 16.31
N ASP A 74 2.56 8.98 16.96
CA ASP A 74 1.45 8.96 17.91
C ASP A 74 0.07 9.00 17.26
N SER A 75 -0.01 9.23 15.96
CA SER A 75 -1.30 9.25 15.26
C SER A 75 -1.92 7.86 15.22
N PRO A 76 -3.22 7.72 15.55
CA PRO A 76 -3.91 6.43 15.41
C PRO A 76 -4.00 5.97 13.96
N TYR A 77 -3.75 6.84 13.00
CA TYR A 77 -3.72 6.51 11.56
C TYR A 77 -2.36 5.99 11.09
N ASN A 78 -1.30 6.09 11.90
CA ASN A 78 0.03 5.64 11.50
C ASN A 78 0.16 4.12 11.63
N THR A 79 0.03 3.40 10.51
CA THR A 79 0.09 1.93 10.49
C THR A 79 1.52 1.39 10.56
N TYR A 80 2.54 2.24 10.65
CA TYR A 80 3.92 1.84 10.97
C TYR A 80 4.14 1.73 12.48
N SER A 81 3.30 2.36 13.30
CA SER A 81 3.42 2.34 14.76
C SER A 81 2.22 1.71 15.47
N GLN A 82 1.03 1.76 14.85
CA GLN A 82 -0.21 1.25 15.42
C GLN A 82 -0.62 -0.03 14.70
N ARG A 83 -0.95 -1.08 15.47
CA ARG A 83 -1.40 -2.35 14.91
C ARG A 83 -2.83 -2.26 14.39
N GLY A 84 -3.11 -3.02 13.35
CA GLY A 84 -4.45 -3.14 12.80
C GLY A 84 -4.83 -1.99 11.89
N LEU A 85 -6.12 -1.91 11.59
CA LEU A 85 -6.68 -0.85 10.77
C LEU A 85 -6.72 0.47 11.54
N PRO A 86 -6.58 1.62 10.87
CA PRO A 86 -6.80 2.92 11.52
C PRO A 86 -8.27 3.08 11.92
N PRO A 87 -8.60 4.14 12.72
CA PRO A 87 -9.95 4.32 13.25
C PRO A 87 -11.05 4.52 12.21
N GLY A 88 -10.70 4.96 11.00
CA GLY A 88 -11.68 5.21 9.95
C GLY A 88 -11.03 5.32 8.59
N PRO A 89 -11.84 5.49 7.52
CA PRO A 89 -11.32 5.59 6.17
C PRO A 89 -10.48 6.84 5.96
N ILE A 90 -9.51 6.73 5.05
CA ILE A 90 -8.61 7.84 4.68
C ILE A 90 -9.03 8.53 3.39
N GLY A 91 -10.12 8.10 2.81
CA GLY A 91 -10.71 8.64 1.59
C GLY A 91 -11.97 7.88 1.25
N ALA A 92 -12.58 8.23 0.12
CA ALA A 92 -13.80 7.57 -0.36
C ALA A 92 -13.40 6.43 -1.32
N PRO A 93 -13.61 5.15 -0.95
CA PRO A 93 -13.30 4.06 -1.86
C PRO A 93 -14.36 3.92 -2.94
N GLY A 94 -13.94 3.57 -4.15
CA GLY A 94 -14.83 3.20 -5.22
C GLY A 94 -15.31 1.75 -5.09
N GLU A 95 -16.24 1.37 -5.97
CA GLU A 95 -16.81 0.03 -5.96
C GLU A 95 -15.77 -1.07 -6.11
N ALA A 96 -14.79 -0.89 -7.00
CA ALA A 96 -13.74 -1.88 -7.22
C ALA A 96 -12.89 -2.12 -5.97
N ALA A 97 -12.60 -1.07 -5.21
CA ALA A 97 -11.83 -1.18 -3.97
C ALA A 97 -12.64 -1.89 -2.88
N ILE A 98 -13.93 -1.59 -2.77
CA ILE A 98 -14.84 -2.26 -1.83
C ILE A 98 -14.93 -3.74 -2.17
N ASP A 99 -15.11 -4.07 -3.44
CA ASP A 99 -15.16 -5.44 -3.91
C ASP A 99 -13.86 -6.19 -3.62
N ALA A 100 -12.71 -5.55 -3.86
CA ALA A 100 -11.41 -6.12 -3.56
C ALA A 100 -11.21 -6.37 -2.06
N ALA A 101 -11.69 -5.46 -1.20
CA ALA A 101 -11.64 -5.63 0.24
C ALA A 101 -12.50 -6.81 0.70
N LEU A 102 -13.65 -7.03 0.07
CA LEU A 102 -14.54 -8.17 0.34
C LEU A 102 -13.98 -9.48 -0.21
N HIS A 103 -13.29 -9.44 -1.33
CA HIS A 103 -12.83 -10.62 -2.07
C HIS A 103 -11.35 -10.53 -2.44
N PRO A 104 -10.44 -10.58 -1.44
CA PRO A 104 -8.99 -10.62 -1.73
C PRO A 104 -8.64 -11.91 -2.49
N THR A 105 -7.54 -11.89 -3.22
CA THR A 105 -7.02 -13.12 -3.84
C THR A 105 -6.61 -14.12 -2.75
N GLN A 106 -6.63 -15.41 -3.10
CA GLN A 106 -6.28 -16.50 -2.18
C GLN A 106 -4.76 -16.73 -2.12
N GLU A 107 -3.98 -15.67 -2.24
CA GLU A 107 -2.52 -15.74 -2.26
C GLU A 107 -1.94 -15.39 -0.88
N ASP A 108 -0.78 -15.97 -0.58
CA ASP A 108 -0.08 -15.76 0.69
C ASP A 108 0.88 -14.57 0.66
N PHE A 109 0.62 -13.58 -0.17
CA PHE A 109 1.47 -12.39 -0.28
C PHE A 109 1.48 -11.61 1.04
N MET A 110 2.68 -11.24 1.47
CA MET A 110 2.90 -10.42 2.67
C MET A 110 3.50 -9.06 2.34
N TYR A 111 4.01 -8.88 1.13
CA TYR A 111 4.72 -7.66 0.69
C TYR A 111 4.36 -7.31 -0.74
N PHE A 112 4.45 -6.03 -1.07
CA PHE A 112 4.44 -5.57 -2.46
C PHE A 112 5.35 -4.36 -2.62
N VAL A 113 5.82 -4.12 -3.84
CA VAL A 113 6.63 -2.96 -4.20
C VAL A 113 6.19 -2.42 -5.56
N ALA A 114 6.13 -1.10 -5.69
CA ALA A 114 5.70 -0.44 -6.92
C ALA A 114 6.82 -0.48 -7.99
N ARG A 115 6.41 -0.72 -9.23
CA ARG A 115 7.27 -0.62 -10.41
C ARG A 115 7.00 0.69 -11.16
N PRO A 116 7.96 1.14 -11.99
CA PRO A 116 7.78 2.37 -12.77
C PRO A 116 6.56 2.38 -13.71
N ASP A 117 6.12 1.20 -14.16
CA ASP A 117 4.97 1.08 -15.07
C ASP A 117 3.61 1.20 -14.37
N GLY A 118 3.60 1.39 -13.04
CA GLY A 118 2.37 1.49 -12.25
C GLY A 118 1.92 0.17 -11.64
N SER A 119 2.50 -0.96 -12.04
CA SER A 119 2.19 -2.26 -11.47
C SER A 119 2.95 -2.48 -10.15
N HIS A 120 2.57 -3.54 -9.43
CA HIS A 120 3.24 -3.95 -8.21
C HIS A 120 3.82 -5.36 -8.37
N HIS A 121 4.91 -5.62 -7.64
CA HIS A 121 5.47 -6.96 -7.50
C HIS A 121 5.12 -7.48 -6.11
N PHE A 122 4.41 -8.59 -6.06
CA PHE A 122 3.93 -9.20 -4.80
C PHE A 122 4.85 -10.35 -4.41
N THR A 123 5.20 -10.42 -3.13
CA THR A 123 6.09 -11.45 -2.60
C THR A 123 5.62 -11.97 -1.25
N ARG A 124 6.14 -13.13 -0.85
CA ARG A 124 5.74 -13.82 0.38
C ARG A 124 6.74 -13.65 1.52
N THR A 125 8.02 -13.49 1.21
CA THR A 125 9.09 -13.43 2.20
C THR A 125 9.86 -12.12 2.15
N LEU A 126 10.50 -11.76 3.26
CA LEU A 126 11.33 -10.55 3.33
C LEU A 126 12.50 -10.62 2.33
N ALA A 127 13.11 -11.79 2.16
CA ALA A 127 14.20 -11.97 1.19
C ALA A 127 13.74 -11.67 -0.23
N GLU A 128 12.58 -12.20 -0.63
CA GLU A 128 11.97 -11.92 -1.93
C GLU A 128 11.63 -10.44 -2.08
N HIS A 129 11.07 -9.84 -1.02
CA HIS A 129 10.73 -8.41 -1.01
C HIS A 129 11.97 -7.53 -1.19
N ASN A 130 13.07 -7.84 -0.50
CA ASN A 130 14.32 -7.10 -0.63
C ASN A 130 14.90 -7.20 -2.04
N ARG A 131 14.83 -8.38 -2.68
CA ARG A 131 15.22 -8.53 -4.08
C ARG A 131 14.33 -7.71 -5.01
N ALA A 132 13.01 -7.76 -4.78
CA ALA A 132 12.06 -7.00 -5.58
C ALA A 132 12.27 -5.49 -5.44
N LYS A 133 12.59 -5.01 -4.24
CA LYS A 133 12.93 -3.60 -3.99
C LYS A 133 14.19 -3.18 -4.76
N ALA A 134 15.22 -4.02 -4.76
CA ALA A 134 16.45 -3.75 -5.50
C ALA A 134 16.19 -3.72 -7.01
N ASP A 135 15.38 -4.64 -7.52
CA ASP A 135 14.98 -4.68 -8.93
C ASP A 135 14.17 -3.44 -9.33
N ALA A 136 13.24 -3.03 -8.47
CA ALA A 136 12.44 -1.84 -8.70
C ALA A 136 13.30 -0.58 -8.73
N ARG A 137 14.27 -0.46 -7.82
CA ARG A 137 15.21 0.66 -7.80
C ARG A 137 16.00 0.74 -9.11
N ARG A 138 16.51 -0.41 -9.58
CA ARG A 138 17.23 -0.45 -10.87
C ARG A 138 16.34 -0.05 -12.04
N ALA A 139 15.06 -0.47 -12.01
CA ALA A 139 14.10 -0.10 -13.05
C ALA A 139 13.84 1.41 -13.07
N TRP A 140 13.66 2.02 -11.88
CA TRP A 140 13.50 3.46 -11.73
C TRP A 140 14.77 4.21 -12.21
N ASP A 141 15.97 3.72 -11.86
CA ASP A 141 17.24 4.32 -12.27
C ASP A 141 17.43 4.27 -13.80
N ARG A 142 17.07 3.15 -14.44
CA ARG A 142 17.12 3.03 -15.90
C ARG A 142 16.16 4.00 -16.58
N LEU A 143 14.96 4.17 -16.03
CA LEU A 143 13.99 5.10 -16.57
C LEU A 143 14.48 6.54 -16.44
N ALA A 144 15.04 6.91 -15.30
CA ALA A 144 15.62 8.23 -15.07
C ALA A 144 16.77 8.51 -16.04
N ALA A 145 17.67 7.54 -16.25
CA ALA A 145 18.78 7.66 -17.18
C ALA A 145 18.31 7.80 -18.63
N GLY A 146 17.25 7.10 -19.02
CA GLY A 146 16.65 7.21 -20.35
C GLY A 146 15.98 8.55 -20.60
N ILE A 147 15.40 9.17 -19.59
CA ILE A 147 14.72 10.47 -19.67
C ILE A 147 15.75 11.61 -19.63
N ASP A 148 16.80 11.45 -18.85
CA ASP A 148 17.82 12.47 -18.59
C ASP A 148 18.49 13.00 -19.85
N GLY A 149 18.53 12.22 -20.90
CA GLY A 149 19.08 12.63 -22.19
C GLY A 149 18.12 13.39 -23.10
N SER A 150 16.83 13.53 -22.75
CA SER A 150 15.81 14.06 -23.64
C SER A 150 15.14 15.35 -23.16
N ASP A 151 14.79 15.48 -21.89
CA ASP A 151 14.05 16.64 -21.40
C ASP A 151 14.48 17.16 -20.00
N GLY A 152 15.39 16.49 -19.35
CA GLY A 152 15.89 16.91 -18.04
C GLY A 152 14.94 16.67 -16.88
N SER A 153 13.85 15.95 -17.08
CA SER A 153 12.95 15.59 -15.99
C SER A 153 13.25 14.16 -15.50
N SER A 154 13.57 14.01 -14.23
CA SER A 154 13.74 12.72 -13.59
C SER A 154 12.43 12.29 -12.94
N PRO A 155 11.97 11.05 -13.20
CA PRO A 155 10.86 10.51 -12.42
C PRO A 155 11.31 10.29 -10.98
N ASP A 156 10.39 10.51 -10.05
CA ASP A 156 10.62 10.32 -8.62
C ASP A 156 10.67 8.80 -8.30
N PRO A 157 11.80 8.27 -7.82
CA PRO A 157 11.91 6.84 -7.46
C PRO A 157 11.21 6.57 -6.14
N ARG A 158 10.04 5.97 -6.18
CA ARG A 158 9.27 5.62 -4.98
C ARG A 158 9.19 4.14 -4.75
#